data_d985c7641432560930af08184b77892e
#
_entry.id   d985c7641432560930af08184b77892e
#
_cell.length_a   1.000
_cell.length_b   1.000
_cell.length_c   1.000
_cell.angle_alpha   90.00
_cell.angle_beta   90.00
_cell.angle_gamma   90.00
#
_symmetry.space_group_name_H-M   'P 1'
#
loop_
_entity.id
_entity.type
_entity.pdbx_description
1 polymer ?
#
loop_
_entity_poly.entity_id
_entity_poly.type
_entity_poly.pdbx_seq_one_letter_code
_entity_poly.pdbx_strand_id
1 'polypeptide(L)'
;MFIDRLGGSLLYPFFSLYITQRFGVGMTEVGYIFMLHTSAMFFGNMLSGALTDKFGRKKMLLAGIILSGTSSLLMGFIPDYETFIIFTVITGLLTNIGGPAVNAMMADILPERQRAQGFSILRVAVNLSVSFGPAIGGLLAGYNFFYLFVADFVISMLTAGIVFLKVPETKPQSTPDPLVPEQNLLKTLGGYGLIGKDWFFMGILFLSLLTNLVYMQMSSSLSVFLRDMYSISSQKYGYILSLNAVMVVVMQFWVTRQISGYRPMLLMFFGNILYAIGFGMYGFVGTYPLFLLAMAIITIGEMISSPIMQSIIAHLAPQHMRGRYMAVFNLSYGTANAIGPLAAGIIMDNYDPNWVWYAGGIICTVSALGYLLMQKPAKKKLVSLAQLDEQKE
;
A
#
# COMPACT_ATOMS: atom_id res chain seq x y z
N MET A 1 13.37 -3.57 9.11
CA MET A 1 12.08 -3.58 8.40
C MET A 1 10.86 -3.57 9.31
N PHE A 2 10.67 -4.55 10.23
CA PHE A 2 9.53 -4.50 11.16
C PHE A 2 9.49 -3.18 11.93
N ILE A 3 10.58 -2.85 12.60
CA ILE A 3 10.70 -1.64 13.43
C ILE A 3 10.48 -0.36 12.58
N ASP A 4 11.14 -0.25 11.44
CA ASP A 4 11.01 0.89 10.53
C ASP A 4 9.56 1.09 10.02
N ARG A 5 8.90 0.00 9.59
CA ARG A 5 7.51 0.07 9.11
C ARG A 5 6.51 0.33 10.23
N LEU A 6 6.85 0.01 11.47
CA LEU A 6 6.01 0.33 12.62
C LEU A 6 5.87 1.85 12.78
N GLY A 7 6.95 2.63 12.63
CA GLY A 7 6.91 4.09 12.70
C GLY A 7 5.90 4.69 11.71
N GLY A 8 6.05 4.41 10.43
CA GLY A 8 5.12 4.91 9.41
C GLY A 8 3.67 4.43 9.61
N SER A 9 3.47 3.20 10.10
CA SER A 9 2.12 2.66 10.34
C SER A 9 1.42 3.27 11.57
N LEU A 10 2.16 3.85 12.51
CA LEU A 10 1.62 4.65 13.60
C LEU A 10 0.99 5.96 13.09
N LEU A 11 1.65 6.62 12.14
CA LEU A 11 1.33 7.96 11.69
C LEU A 11 0.28 7.97 10.56
N TYR A 12 0.46 7.11 9.56
CA TYR A 12 -0.28 7.15 8.29
C TYR A 12 -1.81 7.18 8.44
N PRO A 13 -2.46 6.34 9.27
CA PRO A 13 -3.92 6.36 9.41
C PRO A 13 -4.47 7.61 10.10
N PHE A 14 -3.64 8.33 10.85
CA PHE A 14 -4.02 9.53 11.59
C PHE A 14 -3.62 10.83 10.88
N PHE A 15 -2.97 10.71 9.72
CA PHE A 15 -2.41 11.86 9.01
C PHE A 15 -3.50 12.83 8.53
N SER A 16 -4.62 12.32 8.03
CA SER A 16 -5.77 13.15 7.64
C SER A 16 -6.39 13.88 8.83
N LEU A 17 -6.51 13.20 9.97
CA LEU A 17 -6.98 13.84 11.22
C LEU A 17 -6.04 14.95 11.67
N TYR A 18 -4.73 14.71 11.62
CA TYR A 18 -3.74 15.72 11.96
C TYR A 18 -3.85 16.95 11.08
N ILE A 19 -3.88 16.80 9.76
CA ILE A 19 -3.92 17.91 8.80
C ILE A 19 -5.18 18.74 9.00
N THR A 20 -6.35 18.10 9.04
CA THR A 20 -7.63 18.81 9.20
C THR A 20 -7.72 19.54 10.53
N GLN A 21 -7.20 18.98 11.62
CA GLN A 21 -7.24 19.63 12.94
C GLN A 21 -6.17 20.70 13.10
N ARG A 22 -4.96 20.46 12.57
CA ARG A 22 -3.82 21.37 12.72
C ARG A 22 -3.99 22.65 11.91
N PHE A 23 -4.47 22.52 10.68
CA PHE A 23 -4.52 23.63 9.72
C PHE A 23 -5.96 24.17 9.50
N GLY A 24 -7.00 23.49 10.04
CA GLY A 24 -8.39 23.89 9.84
C GLY A 24 -8.88 23.77 8.40
N VAL A 25 -8.25 22.88 7.61
CA VAL A 25 -8.57 22.65 6.20
C VAL A 25 -9.53 21.47 6.03
N GLY A 26 -10.18 21.41 4.86
CA GLY A 26 -11.10 20.32 4.50
C GLY A 26 -10.38 19.06 4.04
N MET A 27 -11.17 18.05 3.69
CA MET A 27 -10.65 16.79 3.19
C MET A 27 -10.16 16.86 1.74
N THR A 28 -10.61 17.85 0.96
CA THR A 28 -10.09 18.14 -0.39
C THR A 28 -8.61 18.51 -0.32
N GLU A 29 -8.26 19.41 0.60
CA GLU A 29 -6.87 19.85 0.83
C GLU A 29 -5.99 18.68 1.30
N VAL A 30 -6.53 17.82 2.16
CA VAL A 30 -5.84 16.56 2.54
C VAL A 30 -5.60 15.69 1.31
N GLY A 31 -6.60 15.55 0.44
CA GLY A 31 -6.49 14.80 -0.81
C GLY A 31 -5.39 15.35 -1.74
N TYR A 32 -5.26 16.68 -1.85
CA TYR A 32 -4.15 17.31 -2.58
C TYR A 32 -2.79 16.92 -2.00
N ILE A 33 -2.65 16.89 -0.68
CA ILE A 33 -1.40 16.47 -0.03
C ILE A 33 -1.07 15.02 -0.38
N PHE A 34 -2.03 14.10 -0.30
CA PHE A 34 -1.82 12.70 -0.68
C PHE A 34 -1.41 12.55 -2.15
N MET A 35 -2.08 13.28 -3.04
CA MET A 35 -1.78 13.27 -4.47
C MET A 35 -0.36 13.79 -4.76
N LEU A 36 0.01 14.94 -4.19
CA LEU A 36 1.33 15.54 -4.38
C LEU A 36 2.44 14.68 -3.79
N HIS A 37 2.26 14.17 -2.56
CA HIS A 37 3.22 13.28 -1.91
C HIS A 37 3.43 11.99 -2.71
N THR A 38 2.35 11.33 -3.13
CA THR A 38 2.44 10.07 -3.89
C THR A 38 3.08 10.30 -5.26
N SER A 39 2.75 11.40 -5.94
CA SER A 39 3.37 11.76 -7.20
C SER A 39 4.87 12.04 -7.03
N ALA A 40 5.25 12.81 -6.02
CA ALA A 40 6.66 13.08 -5.70
C ALA A 40 7.42 11.79 -5.36
N MET A 41 6.82 10.89 -4.57
CA MET A 41 7.38 9.60 -4.21
C MET A 41 7.61 8.71 -5.44
N PHE A 42 6.74 8.77 -6.45
CA PHE A 42 6.92 8.04 -7.70
C PHE A 42 8.21 8.49 -8.42
N PHE A 43 8.42 9.79 -8.55
CA PHE A 43 9.65 10.34 -9.14
C PHE A 43 10.89 10.04 -8.30
N GLY A 44 10.78 10.16 -6.98
CA GLY A 44 11.85 9.80 -6.04
C GLY A 44 12.31 8.34 -6.17
N ASN A 45 11.36 7.42 -6.33
CA ASN A 45 11.65 5.99 -6.55
C ASN A 45 12.42 5.72 -7.85
N MET A 46 12.12 6.45 -8.92
CA MET A 46 12.84 6.30 -10.19
C MET A 46 14.33 6.68 -10.05
N LEU A 47 14.62 7.74 -9.30
CA LEU A 47 16.00 8.19 -9.05
C LEU A 47 16.74 7.26 -8.06
N SER A 48 16.02 6.71 -7.11
CA SER A 48 16.57 5.92 -6.01
C SER A 48 17.30 4.65 -6.47
N GLY A 49 16.81 3.97 -7.50
CA GLY A 49 17.47 2.78 -8.07
C GLY A 49 18.90 3.11 -8.54
N ALA A 50 19.04 4.14 -9.38
CA ALA A 50 20.33 4.57 -9.92
C ALA A 50 21.28 5.07 -8.80
N LEU A 51 20.76 5.77 -7.79
CA LEU A 51 21.53 6.21 -6.65
C LEU A 51 22.03 5.04 -5.80
N THR A 52 21.19 4.00 -5.62
CA THR A 52 21.55 2.78 -4.88
C THR A 52 22.71 2.05 -5.55
N ASP A 53 22.71 1.95 -6.86
CA ASP A 53 23.80 1.32 -7.62
C ASP A 53 25.09 2.14 -7.57
N LYS A 54 24.98 3.47 -7.57
CA LYS A 54 26.16 4.37 -7.52
C LYS A 54 26.77 4.44 -6.14
N PHE A 55 25.99 4.72 -5.08
CA PHE A 55 26.49 5.04 -3.74
C PHE A 55 26.59 3.84 -2.79
N GLY A 56 25.99 2.71 -3.15
CA GLY A 56 25.95 1.49 -2.34
C GLY A 56 24.64 1.31 -1.58
N ARG A 57 24.36 0.05 -1.24
CA ARG A 57 23.06 -0.38 -0.66
C ARG A 57 22.89 0.14 0.75
N LYS A 58 23.88 -0.07 1.63
CA LYS A 58 23.82 0.34 3.04
C LYS A 58 23.70 1.85 3.20
N LYS A 59 24.48 2.61 2.43
CA LYS A 59 24.46 4.08 2.51
C LYS A 59 23.09 4.63 2.11
N MET A 60 22.50 4.12 1.02
CA MET A 60 21.19 4.56 0.55
C MET A 60 20.07 4.15 1.50
N LEU A 61 20.15 2.96 2.09
CA LEU A 61 19.20 2.52 3.11
C LEU A 61 19.23 3.43 4.34
N LEU A 62 20.42 3.71 4.86
CA LEU A 62 20.61 4.62 6.01
C LEU A 62 20.11 6.03 5.70
N ALA A 63 20.47 6.58 4.54
CA ALA A 63 20.01 7.88 4.13
C ALA A 63 18.46 7.93 4.05
N GLY A 64 17.81 6.91 3.47
CA GLY A 64 16.36 6.82 3.38
C GLY A 64 15.70 6.81 4.77
N ILE A 65 16.18 5.98 5.70
CA ILE A 65 15.63 5.88 7.05
C ILE A 65 15.81 7.19 7.82
N ILE A 66 16.99 7.79 7.79
CA ILE A 66 17.30 9.04 8.51
C ILE A 66 16.50 10.20 7.93
N LEU A 67 16.45 10.33 6.60
CA LEU A 67 15.67 11.38 5.95
C LEU A 67 14.18 11.23 6.22
N SER A 68 13.64 10.00 6.15
CA SER A 68 12.24 9.73 6.44
C SER A 68 11.88 10.12 7.88
N GLY A 69 12.59 9.61 8.87
CA GLY A 69 12.30 9.92 10.27
C GLY A 69 12.50 11.40 10.61
N THR A 70 13.56 12.03 10.10
CA THR A 70 13.81 13.47 10.31
C THR A 70 12.73 14.32 9.65
N SER A 71 12.33 13.98 8.43
CA SER A 71 11.24 14.65 7.72
C SER A 71 9.92 14.52 8.46
N SER A 72 9.61 13.34 8.98
CA SER A 72 8.43 13.10 9.79
C SER A 72 8.42 14.03 11.02
N LEU A 73 9.50 14.07 11.78
CA LEU A 73 9.59 14.94 12.94
C LEU A 73 9.43 16.42 12.57
N LEU A 74 10.08 16.87 11.50
CA LEU A 74 9.98 18.25 11.03
C LEU A 74 8.55 18.63 10.61
N MET A 75 7.80 17.70 10.00
CA MET A 75 6.39 17.90 9.69
C MET A 75 5.55 18.29 10.92
N GLY A 76 5.87 17.72 12.09
CA GLY A 76 5.17 18.04 13.34
C GLY A 76 5.38 19.49 13.82
N PHE A 77 6.44 20.19 13.36
CA PHE A 77 6.74 21.58 13.75
C PHE A 77 6.23 22.63 12.76
N ILE A 78 5.81 22.24 11.55
CA ILE A 78 5.38 23.20 10.51
C ILE A 78 4.11 23.92 10.98
N PRO A 79 4.11 25.28 10.99
CA PRO A 79 3.00 26.05 11.54
C PRO A 79 1.85 26.28 10.55
N ASP A 80 2.13 26.34 9.27
CA ASP A 80 1.17 26.74 8.22
C ASP A 80 1.06 25.68 7.11
N TYR A 81 -0.10 25.71 6.45
CA TYR A 81 -0.48 24.71 5.45
C TYR A 81 0.36 24.82 4.16
N GLU A 82 0.72 26.03 3.72
CA GLU A 82 1.49 26.24 2.48
C GLU A 82 2.89 25.66 2.59
N THR A 83 3.58 25.97 3.71
CA THR A 83 4.89 25.37 4.02
C THR A 83 4.77 23.84 4.13
N PHE A 84 3.68 23.34 4.72
CA PHE A 84 3.45 21.91 4.85
C PHE A 84 3.31 21.21 3.49
N ILE A 85 2.61 21.80 2.52
CA ILE A 85 2.52 21.28 1.14
C ILE A 85 3.90 21.19 0.50
N ILE A 86 4.67 22.27 0.53
CA ILE A 86 6.01 22.32 -0.07
C ILE A 86 6.89 21.24 0.55
N PHE A 87 6.87 21.13 1.88
CA PHE A 87 7.65 20.15 2.61
C PHE A 87 7.21 18.71 2.29
N THR A 88 5.90 18.48 2.11
CA THR A 88 5.34 17.18 1.72
C THR A 88 5.86 16.72 0.36
N VAL A 89 6.00 17.62 -0.62
CA VAL A 89 6.58 17.28 -1.93
C VAL A 89 8.05 16.90 -1.78
N ILE A 90 8.82 17.67 -1.01
CA ILE A 90 10.23 17.37 -0.74
C ILE A 90 10.38 16.01 -0.04
N THR A 91 9.57 15.75 0.97
CA THR A 91 9.60 14.45 1.69
C THR A 91 9.20 13.30 0.79
N GLY A 92 8.18 13.47 -0.06
CA GLY A 92 7.79 12.47 -1.05
C GLY A 92 8.94 12.05 -1.96
N LEU A 93 9.75 13.02 -2.44
CA LEU A 93 10.94 12.74 -3.26
C LEU A 93 12.01 11.96 -2.50
N LEU A 94 12.15 12.17 -1.19
CA LEU A 94 13.29 11.70 -0.40
C LEU A 94 12.98 10.45 0.45
N THR A 95 11.75 10.24 0.88
CA THR A 95 11.43 9.23 1.90
C THR A 95 11.58 7.79 1.44
N ASN A 96 11.46 7.49 0.16
CA ASN A 96 11.57 6.11 -0.32
C ASN A 96 12.91 5.79 -1.02
N ILE A 97 13.93 6.62 -0.80
CA ILE A 97 15.26 6.41 -1.37
C ILE A 97 15.87 5.06 -0.94
N GLY A 98 15.55 4.58 0.26
CA GLY A 98 16.03 3.29 0.77
C GLY A 98 15.30 2.05 0.24
N GLY A 99 14.14 2.19 -0.39
CA GLY A 99 13.30 1.06 -0.82
C GLY A 99 14.00 0.11 -1.80
N PRO A 100 14.54 0.59 -2.93
CA PRO A 100 15.31 -0.24 -3.85
C PRO A 100 16.55 -0.89 -3.21
N ALA A 101 17.21 -0.19 -2.28
CA ALA A 101 18.38 -0.72 -1.57
C ALA A 101 18.03 -1.99 -0.76
N VAL A 102 16.88 -2.01 -0.09
CA VAL A 102 16.43 -3.20 0.67
C VAL A 102 16.24 -4.39 -0.25
N ASN A 103 15.56 -4.21 -1.38
CA ASN A 103 15.32 -5.29 -2.34
C ASN A 103 16.63 -5.82 -2.94
N ALA A 104 17.57 -4.91 -3.26
CA ALA A 104 18.89 -5.28 -3.75
C ALA A 104 19.70 -6.04 -2.69
N MET A 105 19.74 -5.57 -1.44
CA MET A 105 20.42 -6.26 -0.35
C MET A 105 19.87 -7.67 -0.10
N MET A 106 18.55 -7.84 -0.15
CA MET A 106 17.93 -9.18 -0.02
C MET A 106 18.37 -10.11 -1.13
N ALA A 107 18.47 -9.60 -2.37
CA ALA A 107 18.95 -10.38 -3.51
C ALA A 107 20.46 -10.69 -3.44
N ASP A 108 21.25 -9.77 -2.86
CA ASP A 108 22.71 -9.92 -2.71
C ASP A 108 23.06 -10.91 -1.58
N ILE A 109 22.33 -10.88 -0.45
CA ILE A 109 22.64 -11.69 0.74
C ILE A 109 22.10 -13.11 0.60
N LEU A 110 20.93 -13.30 -0.05
CA LEU A 110 20.28 -14.60 -0.06
C LEU A 110 20.59 -15.38 -1.35
N PRO A 111 20.96 -16.69 -1.23
CA PRO A 111 21.01 -17.57 -2.36
C PRO A 111 19.68 -17.59 -3.12
N GLU A 112 19.70 -17.78 -4.43
CA GLU A 112 18.53 -17.72 -5.29
C GLU A 112 17.37 -18.58 -4.79
N ARG A 113 17.67 -19.79 -4.31
CA ARG A 113 16.67 -20.72 -3.72
C ARG A 113 15.95 -20.17 -2.49
N GLN A 114 16.56 -19.24 -1.75
CA GLN A 114 16.02 -18.71 -0.49
C GLN A 114 15.40 -17.31 -0.67
N ARG A 115 15.57 -16.66 -1.82
CA ARG A 115 15.05 -15.30 -2.06
C ARG A 115 13.55 -15.20 -1.84
N ALA A 116 12.77 -16.16 -2.38
CA ALA A 116 11.32 -16.20 -2.19
C ALA A 116 10.93 -16.28 -0.71
N GLN A 117 11.62 -17.09 0.07
CA GLN A 117 11.41 -17.22 1.51
C GLN A 117 11.78 -15.91 2.25
N GLY A 118 12.90 -15.28 1.89
CA GLY A 118 13.32 -14.00 2.45
C GLY A 118 12.31 -12.89 2.22
N PHE A 119 11.80 -12.75 0.99
CA PHE A 119 10.72 -11.79 0.69
C PHE A 119 9.42 -12.11 1.42
N SER A 120 9.12 -13.39 1.65
CA SER A 120 7.95 -13.79 2.46
C SER A 120 8.08 -13.36 3.91
N ILE A 121 9.26 -13.55 4.53
CA ILE A 121 9.55 -13.09 5.90
C ILE A 121 9.45 -11.56 5.98
N LEU A 122 9.99 -10.86 4.98
CA LEU A 122 9.89 -9.40 4.90
C LEU A 122 8.43 -8.93 4.87
N ARG A 123 7.58 -9.61 4.08
CA ARG A 123 6.16 -9.33 4.00
C ARG A 123 5.45 -9.56 5.34
N VAL A 124 5.74 -10.67 6.03
CA VAL A 124 5.18 -10.95 7.36
C VAL A 124 5.57 -9.85 8.34
N ALA A 125 6.83 -9.40 8.33
CA ALA A 125 7.30 -8.31 9.18
C ALA A 125 6.56 -7.00 8.90
N VAL A 126 6.34 -6.64 7.63
CA VAL A 126 5.57 -5.45 7.23
C VAL A 126 4.12 -5.55 7.69
N ASN A 127 3.45 -6.68 7.46
CA ASN A 127 2.07 -6.87 7.86
C ASN A 127 1.90 -6.80 9.38
N LEU A 128 2.84 -7.37 10.13
CA LEU A 128 2.85 -7.29 11.59
C LEU A 128 3.00 -5.83 12.07
N SER A 129 3.83 -5.03 11.42
CA SER A 129 3.98 -3.60 11.73
C SER A 129 2.68 -2.83 11.50
N VAL A 130 2.03 -3.06 10.35
CA VAL A 130 0.73 -2.45 10.02
C VAL A 130 -0.36 -2.91 10.98
N SER A 131 -0.22 -4.12 11.54
CA SER A 131 -1.19 -4.64 12.51
C SER A 131 -1.14 -3.93 13.87
N PHE A 132 0.05 -3.66 14.38
CA PHE A 132 0.19 -3.01 15.69
C PHE A 132 0.21 -1.47 15.63
N GLY A 133 0.65 -0.92 14.50
CA GLY A 133 0.81 0.51 14.33
C GLY A 133 -0.44 1.34 14.68
N PRO A 134 -1.61 1.08 14.08
CA PRO A 134 -2.81 1.87 14.32
C PRO A 134 -3.31 1.83 15.78
N ALA A 135 -3.11 0.71 16.50
CA ALA A 135 -3.47 0.61 17.91
C ALA A 135 -2.67 1.60 18.77
N ILE A 136 -1.33 1.54 18.61
CA ILE A 136 -0.42 2.41 19.34
C ILE A 136 -0.61 3.86 18.86
N GLY A 137 -0.73 4.06 17.54
CA GLY A 137 -0.94 5.37 16.93
C GLY A 137 -2.21 6.05 17.43
N GLY A 138 -3.32 5.31 17.57
CA GLY A 138 -4.58 5.82 18.10
C GLY A 138 -4.47 6.27 19.56
N LEU A 139 -3.73 5.54 20.39
CA LEU A 139 -3.44 5.95 21.76
C LEU A 139 -2.62 7.24 21.79
N LEU A 140 -1.52 7.33 21.05
CA LEU A 140 -0.68 8.52 20.97
C LEU A 140 -1.43 9.73 20.41
N ALA A 141 -2.19 9.56 19.34
CA ALA A 141 -3.00 10.60 18.72
C ALA A 141 -4.10 11.12 19.68
N GLY A 142 -4.61 10.26 20.56
CA GLY A 142 -5.58 10.64 21.58
C GLY A 142 -5.03 11.60 22.64
N TYR A 143 -3.72 11.58 22.87
CA TYR A 143 -3.04 12.55 23.73
C TYR A 143 -2.59 13.80 22.96
N ASN A 144 -1.77 13.60 21.93
CA ASN A 144 -1.27 14.67 21.05
C ASN A 144 -0.68 14.05 19.77
N PHE A 145 -1.11 14.56 18.60
CA PHE A 145 -0.59 14.10 17.31
C PHE A 145 0.94 14.25 17.17
N PHE A 146 1.53 15.22 17.85
CA PHE A 146 2.99 15.42 17.83
C PHE A 146 3.76 14.18 18.30
N TYR A 147 3.20 13.40 19.23
CA TYR A 147 3.82 12.15 19.68
C TYR A 147 3.93 11.10 18.58
N LEU A 148 3.06 11.12 17.55
CA LEU A 148 3.18 10.24 16.39
C LEU A 148 4.46 10.52 15.59
N PHE A 149 4.75 11.80 15.37
CA PHE A 149 5.95 12.23 14.65
C PHE A 149 7.23 11.93 15.45
N VAL A 150 7.18 12.17 16.76
CA VAL A 150 8.31 11.83 17.66
C VAL A 150 8.53 10.32 17.69
N ALA A 151 7.48 9.52 17.81
CA ALA A 151 7.58 8.07 17.82
C ALA A 151 8.16 7.53 16.51
N ASP A 152 7.68 8.01 15.35
CA ASP A 152 8.22 7.64 14.04
C ASP A 152 9.71 8.01 13.92
N PHE A 153 10.10 9.21 14.33
CA PHE A 153 11.48 9.63 14.36
C PHE A 153 12.37 8.74 15.24
N VAL A 154 11.96 8.48 16.48
CA VAL A 154 12.73 7.65 17.42
C VAL A 154 12.87 6.23 16.86
N ILE A 155 11.79 5.64 16.35
CA ILE A 155 11.79 4.31 15.73
C ILE A 155 12.74 4.28 14.52
N SER A 156 12.69 5.32 13.67
CA SER A 156 13.58 5.44 12.51
C SER A 156 15.04 5.56 12.92
N MET A 157 15.37 6.37 13.93
CA MET A 157 16.75 6.52 14.42
C MET A 157 17.27 5.24 15.07
N LEU A 158 16.45 4.53 15.83
CA LEU A 158 16.79 3.21 16.38
C LEU A 158 17.06 2.20 15.24
N THR A 159 16.23 2.20 14.21
CA THR A 159 16.42 1.34 13.03
C THR A 159 17.70 1.69 12.29
N ALA A 160 17.98 2.98 12.08
CA ALA A 160 19.22 3.44 11.47
C ALA A 160 20.44 2.99 12.25
N GLY A 161 20.41 3.09 13.60
CA GLY A 161 21.46 2.59 14.48
C GLY A 161 21.70 1.09 14.34
N ILE A 162 20.63 0.29 14.31
CA ILE A 162 20.71 -1.17 14.09
C ILE A 162 21.32 -1.49 12.71
N VAL A 163 20.84 -0.81 11.65
CA VAL A 163 21.36 -0.99 10.29
C VAL A 163 22.83 -0.60 10.22
N PHE A 164 23.21 0.53 10.81
CA PHE A 164 24.59 0.99 10.85
C PHE A 164 25.52 -0.03 11.49
N LEU A 165 25.13 -0.60 12.64
CA LEU A 165 25.97 -1.51 13.42
C LEU A 165 25.97 -2.95 12.91
N LYS A 166 24.83 -3.45 12.38
CA LYS A 166 24.64 -4.88 12.14
C LYS A 166 24.56 -5.28 10.66
N VAL A 167 24.21 -4.34 9.77
CA VAL A 167 24.02 -4.66 8.35
C VAL A 167 25.31 -4.32 7.58
N PRO A 168 25.92 -5.29 6.86
CA PRO A 168 27.10 -5.02 6.03
C PRO A 168 26.73 -4.28 4.74
N GLU A 169 27.71 -3.65 4.08
CA GLU A 169 27.54 -3.21 2.70
C GLU A 169 27.55 -4.42 1.78
N THR A 170 26.57 -4.50 0.87
CA THR A 170 26.41 -5.65 -0.03
C THR A 170 26.66 -5.30 -1.49
N LYS A 171 27.09 -4.06 -1.77
CA LYS A 171 27.40 -3.66 -3.15
C LYS A 171 28.46 -4.58 -3.72
N PRO A 172 28.19 -5.26 -4.88
CA PRO A 172 29.20 -6.07 -5.56
C PRO A 172 30.45 -5.24 -5.90
N GLN A 173 31.61 -5.77 -5.58
CA GLN A 173 32.90 -5.12 -5.90
C GLN A 173 33.35 -5.36 -7.35
N SER A 174 32.58 -6.14 -8.12
CA SER A 174 32.91 -6.47 -9.49
C SER A 174 32.77 -5.25 -10.40
N THR A 175 33.80 -5.02 -11.20
CA THR A 175 33.74 -4.22 -12.43
C THR A 175 32.55 -4.68 -13.28
N PRO A 176 31.85 -3.76 -13.95
CA PRO A 176 30.79 -4.14 -14.90
C PRO A 176 31.33 -5.19 -15.84
N ASP A 177 30.71 -6.39 -15.87
CA ASP A 177 31.07 -7.39 -16.86
C ASP A 177 30.71 -6.82 -18.24
N PRO A 178 31.70 -6.59 -19.14
CA PRO A 178 31.44 -6.04 -20.46
C PRO A 178 30.56 -6.93 -21.33
N LEU A 179 30.32 -8.19 -20.91
CA LEU A 179 29.47 -9.16 -21.60
C LEU A 179 28.02 -9.11 -21.15
N VAL A 180 27.67 -8.38 -20.07
CA VAL A 180 26.27 -8.12 -19.71
C VAL A 180 25.79 -6.93 -20.54
N PRO A 181 24.90 -7.13 -21.53
CA PRO A 181 24.42 -6.02 -22.35
C PRO A 181 23.79 -4.98 -21.45
N GLU A 182 24.24 -3.72 -21.52
CA GLU A 182 23.51 -2.59 -20.93
C GLU A 182 22.05 -2.74 -21.31
N GLN A 183 21.19 -2.91 -20.30
CA GLN A 183 19.76 -3.03 -20.56
C GLN A 183 19.32 -1.73 -21.21
N ASN A 184 19.16 -1.77 -22.52
CA ASN A 184 18.78 -0.61 -23.31
C ASN A 184 17.42 -0.12 -22.78
N LEU A 185 17.39 1.04 -22.12
CA LEU A 185 16.22 1.64 -21.52
C LEU A 185 15.02 1.65 -22.47
N LEU A 186 15.26 1.85 -23.78
CA LEU A 186 14.23 1.81 -24.82
C LEU A 186 13.62 0.40 -24.99
N LYS A 187 14.42 -0.67 -24.89
CA LYS A 187 13.90 -2.05 -24.91
C LYS A 187 13.12 -2.38 -23.64
N THR A 188 13.55 -1.83 -22.51
CA THR A 188 12.84 -1.99 -21.24
C THR A 188 11.49 -1.26 -21.28
N LEU A 189 11.45 -0.02 -21.79
CA LEU A 189 10.22 0.75 -21.98
C LEU A 189 9.30 0.11 -23.03
N GLY A 190 9.85 -0.44 -24.13
CA GLY A 190 9.06 -1.19 -25.11
C GLY A 190 8.32 -2.40 -24.52
N GLY A 191 8.89 -3.03 -23.49
CA GLY A 191 8.23 -4.12 -22.77
C GLY A 191 6.96 -3.73 -22.02
N TYR A 192 6.83 -2.48 -21.58
CA TYR A 192 5.59 -1.98 -20.98
C TYR A 192 4.47 -1.81 -22.01
N GLY A 193 4.81 -1.48 -23.27
CA GLY A 193 3.83 -1.42 -24.36
C GLY A 193 3.19 -2.79 -24.68
N LEU A 194 3.92 -3.90 -24.45
CA LEU A 194 3.37 -5.24 -24.60
C LEU A 194 2.36 -5.58 -23.49
N ILE A 195 2.60 -5.12 -22.27
CA ILE A 195 1.68 -5.30 -21.14
C ILE A 195 0.35 -4.59 -21.41
N GLY A 196 0.39 -3.37 -21.96
CA GLY A 196 -0.80 -2.61 -22.35
C GLY A 196 -1.69 -3.30 -23.39
N LYS A 197 -1.12 -4.23 -24.19
CA LYS A 197 -1.89 -5.04 -25.15
C LYS A 197 -2.55 -6.28 -24.53
N ASP A 198 -2.17 -6.64 -23.29
CA ASP A 198 -2.81 -7.73 -22.56
C ASP A 198 -4.14 -7.25 -21.94
N TRP A 199 -5.20 -7.24 -22.77
CA TRP A 199 -6.51 -6.76 -22.38
C TRP A 199 -7.06 -7.44 -21.11
N PHE A 200 -6.72 -8.72 -20.91
CA PHE A 200 -7.18 -9.47 -19.74
C PHE A 200 -6.51 -8.97 -18.47
N PHE A 201 -5.18 -8.78 -18.52
CA PHE A 201 -4.44 -8.17 -17.42
C PHE A 201 -4.88 -6.73 -17.15
N MET A 202 -5.07 -5.93 -18.22
CA MET A 202 -5.55 -4.55 -18.09
C MET A 202 -6.95 -4.47 -17.49
N GLY A 203 -7.84 -5.42 -17.81
CA GLY A 203 -9.16 -5.53 -17.20
C GLY A 203 -9.07 -5.83 -15.70
N ILE A 204 -8.22 -6.79 -15.28
CA ILE A 204 -7.96 -7.09 -13.87
C ILE A 204 -7.35 -5.88 -13.16
N LEU A 205 -6.42 -5.19 -13.80
CA LEU A 205 -5.78 -3.98 -13.25
C LEU A 205 -6.80 -2.87 -13.01
N PHE A 206 -7.72 -2.64 -13.95
CA PHE A 206 -8.79 -1.66 -13.82
C PHE A 206 -9.75 -2.00 -12.67
N LEU A 207 -10.18 -3.25 -12.57
CA LEU A 207 -11.04 -3.70 -11.45
C LEU A 207 -10.32 -3.59 -10.11
N SER A 208 -9.03 -3.90 -10.07
CA SER A 208 -8.20 -3.72 -8.89
C SER A 208 -8.05 -2.24 -8.51
N LEU A 209 -7.89 -1.34 -9.49
CA LEU A 209 -7.85 0.10 -9.25
C LEU A 209 -9.15 0.59 -8.61
N LEU A 210 -10.31 0.17 -9.13
CA LEU A 210 -11.62 0.51 -8.55
C LEU A 210 -11.72 0.06 -7.09
N THR A 211 -11.35 -1.19 -6.81
CA THR A 211 -11.35 -1.72 -5.44
C THR A 211 -10.39 -0.95 -4.53
N ASN A 212 -9.18 -0.65 -5.01
CA ASN A 212 -8.18 0.07 -4.24
C ASN A 212 -8.58 1.54 -3.96
N LEU A 213 -9.29 2.22 -4.88
CA LEU A 213 -9.84 3.57 -4.64
C LEU A 213 -10.75 3.59 -3.40
N VAL A 214 -11.55 2.56 -3.23
CA VAL A 214 -12.43 2.43 -2.05
C VAL A 214 -11.63 2.00 -0.82
N TYR A 215 -10.73 1.03 -0.96
CA TYR A 215 -9.93 0.51 0.15
C TYR A 215 -9.05 1.59 0.80
N MET A 216 -8.51 2.53 0.01
CA MET A 216 -7.71 3.64 0.53
C MET A 216 -8.49 4.54 1.50
N GLN A 217 -9.82 4.61 1.38
CA GLN A 217 -10.65 5.41 2.27
C GLN A 217 -10.61 4.93 3.72
N MET A 218 -10.30 3.65 3.94
CA MET A 218 -10.15 3.10 5.29
C MET A 218 -9.08 3.82 6.12
N SER A 219 -7.98 4.24 5.49
CA SER A 219 -6.85 4.90 6.16
C SER A 219 -6.74 6.39 5.88
N SER A 220 -7.55 6.94 4.97
CA SER A 220 -7.53 8.37 4.65
C SER A 220 -8.78 9.11 5.14
N SER A 221 -9.96 8.78 4.63
CA SER A 221 -11.20 9.54 4.85
C SER A 221 -12.01 9.05 6.05
N LEU A 222 -11.94 7.75 6.38
CA LEU A 222 -12.77 7.15 7.43
C LEU A 222 -12.55 7.83 8.79
N SER A 223 -11.31 8.17 9.13
CA SER A 223 -10.98 8.80 10.41
C SER A 223 -11.65 10.16 10.58
N VAL A 224 -11.64 10.98 9.54
CA VAL A 224 -12.26 12.32 9.54
C VAL A 224 -13.77 12.19 9.50
N PHE A 225 -14.32 11.31 8.66
CA PHE A 225 -15.75 11.02 8.61
C PHE A 225 -16.32 10.60 9.99
N LEU A 226 -15.67 9.66 10.66
CA LEU A 226 -16.11 9.18 11.98
C LEU A 226 -16.00 10.27 13.06
N ARG A 227 -14.98 11.14 13.00
CA ARG A 227 -14.83 12.28 13.90
C ARG A 227 -15.97 13.29 13.69
N ASP A 228 -16.19 13.72 12.46
CA ASP A 228 -17.05 14.86 12.14
C ASP A 228 -18.53 14.50 12.21
N MET A 229 -18.91 13.30 11.76
CA MET A 229 -20.31 12.86 11.77
C MET A 229 -20.75 12.21 13.09
N TYR A 230 -19.81 11.57 13.82
CA TYR A 230 -20.17 10.74 14.98
C TYR A 230 -19.34 11.03 16.23
N SER A 231 -18.49 12.05 16.22
CA SER A 231 -17.62 12.43 17.35
C SER A 231 -16.76 11.26 17.88
N ILE A 232 -16.35 10.35 16.99
CA ILE A 232 -15.49 9.21 17.31
C ILE A 232 -14.06 9.72 17.52
N SER A 233 -13.48 9.42 18.69
CA SER A 233 -12.11 9.81 19.00
C SER A 233 -11.08 9.05 18.17
N SER A 234 -9.88 9.64 18.01
CA SER A 234 -8.74 9.00 17.33
C SER A 234 -8.40 7.62 17.92
N GLN A 235 -8.53 7.47 19.24
CA GLN A 235 -8.33 6.20 19.92
C GLN A 235 -9.35 5.14 19.50
N LYS A 236 -10.63 5.48 19.44
CA LYS A 236 -11.70 4.55 18.99
C LYS A 236 -11.50 4.17 17.51
N TYR A 237 -11.11 5.12 16.67
CA TYR A 237 -10.74 4.82 15.28
C TYR A 237 -9.53 3.86 15.21
N GLY A 238 -8.51 4.08 16.04
CA GLY A 238 -7.38 3.15 16.17
C GLY A 238 -7.82 1.73 16.51
N TYR A 239 -8.82 1.55 17.38
CA TYR A 239 -9.38 0.22 17.72
C TYR A 239 -10.11 -0.43 16.54
N ILE A 240 -10.80 0.36 15.68
CA ILE A 240 -11.41 -0.16 14.45
C ILE A 240 -10.33 -0.74 13.53
N LEU A 241 -9.22 -0.03 13.33
CA LEU A 241 -8.10 -0.53 12.51
C LEU A 241 -7.38 -1.71 13.17
N SER A 242 -7.28 -1.71 14.51
CA SER A 242 -6.68 -2.82 15.25
C SER A 242 -7.51 -4.10 15.14
N LEU A 243 -8.84 -3.98 15.08
CA LEU A 243 -9.72 -5.12 14.82
C LEU A 243 -9.39 -5.78 13.47
N ASN A 244 -9.25 -4.97 12.41
CA ASN A 244 -8.80 -5.47 11.10
C ASN A 244 -7.49 -6.25 11.23
N ALA A 245 -6.49 -5.63 11.82
CA ALA A 245 -5.18 -6.19 11.97
C ALA A 245 -5.15 -7.52 12.76
N VAL A 246 -5.85 -7.56 13.90
CA VAL A 246 -5.95 -8.77 14.73
C VAL A 246 -6.66 -9.88 13.98
N MET A 247 -7.75 -9.58 13.29
CA MET A 247 -8.48 -10.56 12.48
C MET A 247 -7.56 -11.15 11.39
N VAL A 248 -6.80 -10.31 10.68
CA VAL A 248 -5.86 -10.77 9.66
C VAL A 248 -4.80 -11.68 10.27
N VAL A 249 -4.15 -11.27 11.37
CA VAL A 249 -3.09 -12.09 12.02
C VAL A 249 -3.63 -13.45 12.48
N VAL A 250 -4.81 -13.46 13.09
CA VAL A 250 -5.37 -14.68 13.69
C VAL A 250 -6.01 -15.60 12.63
N MET A 251 -6.70 -15.01 11.65
CA MET A 251 -7.59 -15.78 10.77
C MET A 251 -7.05 -15.97 9.34
N GLN A 252 -6.08 -15.19 8.88
CA GLN A 252 -5.62 -15.21 7.47
C GLN A 252 -5.21 -16.61 7.02
N PHE A 253 -4.44 -17.34 7.84
CA PHE A 253 -3.99 -18.67 7.47
C PHE A 253 -5.15 -19.64 7.31
N TRP A 254 -6.10 -19.61 8.24
CA TRP A 254 -7.29 -20.45 8.19
C TRP A 254 -8.18 -20.11 6.99
N VAL A 255 -8.47 -18.82 6.73
CA VAL A 255 -9.25 -18.37 5.57
C VAL A 255 -8.58 -18.82 4.27
N THR A 256 -7.28 -18.59 4.12
CA THR A 256 -6.53 -18.99 2.91
C THR A 256 -6.62 -20.49 2.65
N ARG A 257 -6.58 -21.31 3.71
CA ARG A 257 -6.73 -22.75 3.59
C ARG A 257 -8.13 -23.16 3.15
N GLN A 258 -9.18 -22.50 3.66
CA GLN A 258 -10.57 -22.82 3.30
C GLN A 258 -10.91 -22.42 1.85
N ILE A 259 -10.32 -21.32 1.35
CA ILE A 259 -10.57 -20.87 -0.02
C ILE A 259 -9.67 -21.54 -1.05
N SER A 260 -8.71 -22.35 -0.62
CA SER A 260 -7.82 -23.10 -1.52
C SER A 260 -8.62 -24.07 -2.41
N GLY A 261 -8.35 -24.03 -3.72
CA GLY A 261 -9.04 -24.87 -4.71
C GLY A 261 -10.30 -24.26 -5.34
N TYR A 262 -10.80 -23.13 -4.82
CA TYR A 262 -11.89 -22.42 -5.47
C TYR A 262 -11.39 -21.56 -6.64
N ARG A 263 -12.28 -21.23 -7.58
CA ARG A 263 -11.98 -20.41 -8.76
C ARG A 263 -11.58 -18.99 -8.36
N PRO A 264 -10.40 -18.49 -8.76
CA PRO A 264 -9.90 -17.20 -8.31
C PRO A 264 -10.85 -16.02 -8.59
N MET A 265 -11.47 -15.97 -9.78
CA MET A 265 -12.38 -14.88 -10.13
C MET A 265 -13.68 -14.90 -9.30
N LEU A 266 -14.16 -16.08 -8.91
CA LEU A 266 -15.31 -16.23 -8.02
C LEU A 266 -14.97 -15.74 -6.60
N LEU A 267 -13.78 -16.04 -6.12
CA LEU A 267 -13.29 -15.53 -4.83
C LEU A 267 -13.15 -14.01 -4.85
N MET A 268 -12.63 -13.44 -5.95
CA MET A 268 -12.58 -11.99 -6.13
C MET A 268 -13.97 -11.35 -6.16
N PHE A 269 -14.97 -12.01 -6.77
CA PHE A 269 -16.36 -11.57 -6.72
C PHE A 269 -16.87 -11.50 -5.28
N PHE A 270 -16.76 -12.59 -4.51
CA PHE A 270 -17.25 -12.61 -3.13
C PHE A 270 -16.49 -11.64 -2.22
N GLY A 271 -15.16 -11.55 -2.36
CA GLY A 271 -14.36 -10.59 -1.59
C GLY A 271 -14.77 -9.14 -1.86
N ASN A 272 -15.05 -8.79 -3.12
CA ASN A 272 -15.53 -7.44 -3.47
C ASN A 272 -16.99 -7.20 -3.05
N ILE A 273 -17.85 -8.21 -3.00
CA ILE A 273 -19.19 -8.07 -2.41
C ILE A 273 -19.10 -7.78 -0.91
N LEU A 274 -18.19 -8.44 -0.19
CA LEU A 274 -17.95 -8.13 1.23
C LEU A 274 -17.42 -6.70 1.41
N TYR A 275 -16.53 -6.24 0.53
CA TYR A 275 -16.12 -4.82 0.50
C TYR A 275 -17.29 -3.88 0.23
N ALA A 276 -18.16 -4.21 -0.74
CA ALA A 276 -19.34 -3.40 -1.06
C ALA A 276 -20.27 -3.26 0.15
N ILE A 277 -20.53 -4.36 0.85
CA ILE A 277 -21.34 -4.39 2.07
C ILE A 277 -20.65 -3.59 3.18
N GLY A 278 -19.39 -3.91 3.50
CA GLY A 278 -18.69 -3.31 4.64
C GLY A 278 -18.43 -1.82 4.46
N PHE A 279 -17.93 -1.38 3.30
CA PHE A 279 -17.75 0.04 3.03
C PHE A 279 -19.09 0.77 2.90
N GLY A 280 -20.08 0.18 2.21
CA GLY A 280 -21.42 0.76 2.11
C GLY A 280 -22.08 0.96 3.47
N MET A 281 -21.87 0.04 4.42
CA MET A 281 -22.42 0.14 5.77
C MET A 281 -22.03 1.45 6.47
N TYR A 282 -20.81 1.96 6.30
CA TYR A 282 -20.41 3.22 6.92
C TYR A 282 -21.34 4.40 6.58
N GLY A 283 -22.00 4.39 5.41
CA GLY A 283 -22.96 5.41 5.02
C GLY A 283 -24.36 5.24 5.66
N PHE A 284 -24.68 4.07 6.21
CA PHE A 284 -26.01 3.77 6.74
C PHE A 284 -26.05 3.62 8.27
N VAL A 285 -24.91 3.30 8.90
CA VAL A 285 -24.86 2.98 10.33
C VAL A 285 -24.33 4.16 11.14
N GLY A 286 -24.83 4.33 12.36
CA GLY A 286 -24.49 5.48 13.21
C GLY A 286 -23.96 5.10 14.61
N THR A 287 -23.67 3.80 14.87
CA THR A 287 -23.22 3.37 16.20
C THR A 287 -21.86 2.67 16.13
N TYR A 288 -21.06 2.84 17.17
CA TYR A 288 -19.70 2.30 17.21
C TYR A 288 -19.62 0.77 17.02
N PRO A 289 -20.49 -0.07 17.61
CA PRO A 289 -20.47 -1.52 17.35
C PRO A 289 -20.73 -1.88 15.88
N LEU A 290 -21.58 -1.11 15.18
CA LEU A 290 -21.84 -1.34 13.76
C LEU A 290 -20.67 -0.91 12.87
N PHE A 291 -19.90 0.11 13.28
CA PHE A 291 -18.63 0.43 12.61
C PHE A 291 -17.60 -0.68 12.77
N LEU A 292 -17.52 -1.32 13.94
CA LEU A 292 -16.69 -2.52 14.15
C LEU A 292 -17.16 -3.69 13.27
N LEU A 293 -18.48 -3.90 13.17
CA LEU A 293 -19.04 -4.95 12.30
C LEU A 293 -18.71 -4.69 10.82
N ALA A 294 -18.87 -3.44 10.35
CA ALA A 294 -18.50 -3.04 9.01
C ALA A 294 -17.01 -3.34 8.73
N MET A 295 -16.12 -2.98 9.66
CA MET A 295 -14.69 -3.30 9.55
C MET A 295 -14.44 -4.80 9.52
N ALA A 296 -15.12 -5.59 10.34
CA ALA A 296 -14.98 -7.05 10.33
C ALA A 296 -15.38 -7.66 8.97
N ILE A 297 -16.46 -7.18 8.36
CA ILE A 297 -16.90 -7.59 7.01
C ILE A 297 -15.85 -7.22 5.96
N ILE A 298 -15.34 -5.97 5.99
CA ILE A 298 -14.24 -5.51 5.12
C ILE A 298 -13.03 -6.44 5.26
N THR A 299 -12.65 -6.76 6.49
CA THR A 299 -11.48 -7.59 6.77
C THR A 299 -11.62 -9.01 6.20
N ILE A 300 -12.82 -9.61 6.28
CA ILE A 300 -13.06 -10.91 5.63
C ILE A 300 -12.89 -10.78 4.12
N GLY A 301 -13.44 -9.74 3.52
CA GLY A 301 -13.25 -9.44 2.10
C GLY A 301 -11.76 -9.30 1.72
N GLU A 302 -10.97 -8.62 2.55
CA GLU A 302 -9.53 -8.45 2.40
C GLU A 302 -8.77 -9.77 2.46
N MET A 303 -9.05 -10.60 3.46
CA MET A 303 -8.42 -11.91 3.64
C MET A 303 -8.66 -12.84 2.46
N ILE A 304 -9.77 -12.68 1.74
CA ILE A 304 -10.06 -13.42 0.51
C ILE A 304 -9.36 -12.77 -0.68
N SER A 305 -9.56 -11.48 -0.90
CA SER A 305 -9.16 -10.80 -2.13
C SER A 305 -7.65 -10.61 -2.26
N SER A 306 -6.97 -10.24 -1.18
CA SER A 306 -5.55 -9.86 -1.23
C SER A 306 -4.62 -11.01 -1.67
N PRO A 307 -4.66 -12.23 -1.08
CA PRO A 307 -3.81 -13.33 -1.54
C PRO A 307 -4.17 -13.82 -2.94
N ILE A 308 -5.45 -13.83 -3.28
CA ILE A 308 -5.93 -14.29 -4.58
C ILE A 308 -5.45 -13.34 -5.70
N MET A 309 -5.56 -12.02 -5.50
CA MET A 309 -5.07 -11.04 -6.47
C MET A 309 -3.57 -11.21 -6.75
N GLN A 310 -2.75 -11.39 -5.71
CA GLN A 310 -1.32 -11.61 -5.88
C GLN A 310 -1.02 -12.92 -6.65
N SER A 311 -1.77 -13.97 -6.37
CA SER A 311 -1.67 -15.23 -7.10
C SER A 311 -2.05 -15.06 -8.57
N ILE A 312 -3.14 -14.36 -8.89
CA ILE A 312 -3.56 -14.07 -10.26
C ILE A 312 -2.45 -13.36 -11.03
N ILE A 313 -1.87 -12.28 -10.48
CA ILE A 313 -0.81 -11.51 -11.14
C ILE A 313 0.44 -12.37 -11.35
N ALA A 314 0.82 -13.17 -10.36
CA ALA A 314 1.98 -14.06 -10.45
C ALA A 314 1.84 -15.12 -11.56
N HIS A 315 0.63 -15.65 -11.76
CA HIS A 315 0.34 -16.64 -12.80
C HIS A 315 0.17 -16.03 -14.19
N LEU A 316 -0.36 -14.80 -14.29
CA LEU A 316 -0.52 -14.12 -15.57
C LEU A 316 0.79 -13.62 -16.16
N ALA A 317 1.76 -13.31 -15.33
CA ALA A 317 3.01 -12.72 -15.73
C ALA A 317 3.97 -13.78 -16.32
N PRO A 318 4.40 -13.66 -17.60
CA PRO A 318 5.45 -14.50 -18.15
C PRO A 318 6.71 -14.42 -17.29
N GLN A 319 7.47 -15.53 -17.15
CA GLN A 319 8.62 -15.59 -16.23
C GLN A 319 9.60 -14.44 -16.44
N HIS A 320 9.93 -14.11 -17.71
CA HIS A 320 10.87 -13.04 -18.08
C HIS A 320 10.29 -11.62 -17.95
N MET A 321 8.97 -11.46 -17.68
CA MET A 321 8.29 -10.17 -17.52
C MET A 321 7.62 -10.01 -16.15
N ARG A 322 7.75 -10.97 -15.23
CA ARG A 322 7.04 -10.99 -13.93
C ARG A 322 7.26 -9.70 -13.14
N GLY A 323 8.48 -9.18 -13.10
CA GLY A 323 8.77 -7.91 -12.43
C GLY A 323 8.02 -6.71 -13.03
N ARG A 324 7.88 -6.66 -14.35
CA ARG A 324 7.15 -5.57 -15.03
C ARG A 324 5.65 -5.63 -14.78
N TYR A 325 5.03 -6.84 -14.80
CA TYR A 325 3.61 -7.02 -14.46
C TYR A 325 3.32 -6.59 -13.02
N MET A 326 4.20 -6.98 -12.08
CA MET A 326 4.10 -6.55 -10.68
C MET A 326 4.27 -5.03 -10.51
N ALA A 327 5.19 -4.41 -11.27
CA ALA A 327 5.39 -2.97 -11.24
C ALA A 327 4.13 -2.23 -11.73
N VAL A 328 3.53 -2.67 -12.84
CA VAL A 328 2.28 -2.09 -13.37
C VAL A 328 1.12 -2.31 -12.40
N PHE A 329 1.05 -3.48 -11.75
CA PHE A 329 0.04 -3.72 -10.71
C PHE A 329 0.22 -2.77 -9.51
N ASN A 330 1.44 -2.55 -9.04
CA ASN A 330 1.71 -1.61 -7.94
C ASN A 330 1.38 -0.15 -8.32
N LEU A 331 1.43 0.21 -9.61
CA LEU A 331 0.95 1.52 -10.07
C LEU A 331 -0.54 1.72 -9.82
N SER A 332 -1.38 0.67 -9.92
CA SER A 332 -2.82 0.80 -9.62
C SER A 332 -3.05 1.19 -8.16
N TYR A 333 -2.26 0.61 -7.25
CA TYR A 333 -2.31 0.97 -5.83
C TYR A 333 -1.82 2.41 -5.57
N GLY A 334 -0.71 2.80 -6.19
CA GLY A 334 -0.19 4.18 -6.11
C GLY A 334 -1.18 5.20 -6.67
N THR A 335 -1.80 4.90 -7.82
CA THR A 335 -2.84 5.75 -8.42
C THR A 335 -4.06 5.89 -7.51
N ALA A 336 -4.52 4.78 -6.91
CA ALA A 336 -5.62 4.81 -5.95
C ALA A 336 -5.28 5.66 -4.71
N ASN A 337 -4.05 5.56 -4.21
CA ASN A 337 -3.57 6.35 -3.06
C ASN A 337 -3.45 7.85 -3.39
N ALA A 338 -3.13 8.20 -4.64
CA ALA A 338 -3.05 9.60 -5.08
C ALA A 338 -4.43 10.22 -5.31
N ILE A 339 -5.35 9.50 -5.97
CA ILE A 339 -6.62 10.04 -6.44
C ILE A 339 -7.76 9.77 -5.43
N GLY A 340 -7.74 8.62 -4.76
CA GLY A 340 -8.83 8.19 -3.87
C GLY A 340 -9.15 9.20 -2.77
N PRO A 341 -8.17 9.63 -1.95
CA PRO A 341 -8.41 10.61 -0.90
C PRO A 341 -8.89 11.95 -1.43
N LEU A 342 -8.41 12.39 -2.61
CA LEU A 342 -8.86 13.63 -3.24
C LEU A 342 -10.32 13.54 -3.69
N ALA A 343 -10.70 12.45 -4.36
CA ALA A 343 -12.08 12.24 -4.80
C ALA A 343 -13.04 12.18 -3.60
N ALA A 344 -12.67 11.46 -2.54
CA ALA A 344 -13.46 11.41 -1.31
C ALA A 344 -13.51 12.77 -0.61
N GLY A 345 -12.40 13.52 -0.58
CA GLY A 345 -12.34 14.86 -0.01
C GLY A 345 -13.32 15.81 -0.70
N ILE A 346 -13.32 15.85 -2.04
CA ILE A 346 -14.26 16.67 -2.81
C ILE A 346 -15.73 16.32 -2.45
N ILE A 347 -16.03 15.03 -2.27
CA ILE A 347 -17.37 14.61 -1.87
C ILE A 347 -17.68 15.05 -0.44
N MET A 348 -16.77 14.87 0.50
CA MET A 348 -16.99 15.19 1.91
C MET A 348 -17.17 16.69 2.16
N ASP A 349 -16.45 17.54 1.42
CA ASP A 349 -16.46 18.98 1.62
C ASP A 349 -17.61 19.68 0.90
N ASN A 350 -18.11 19.12 -0.22
CA ASN A 350 -19.10 19.80 -1.06
C ASN A 350 -20.48 19.11 -1.10
N TYR A 351 -20.58 17.87 -0.60
CA TYR A 351 -21.82 17.07 -0.59
C TYR A 351 -22.01 16.39 0.77
N ASP A 352 -23.04 15.58 0.89
CA ASP A 352 -23.23 14.73 2.06
C ASP A 352 -22.05 13.71 2.15
N PRO A 353 -21.26 13.71 3.25
CA PRO A 353 -20.12 12.81 3.44
C PRO A 353 -20.47 11.32 3.32
N ASN A 354 -21.72 10.93 3.55
CA ASN A 354 -22.18 9.55 3.39
C ASN A 354 -22.02 9.03 1.94
N TRP A 355 -22.03 9.94 0.95
CA TRP A 355 -21.84 9.56 -0.46
C TRP A 355 -20.49 8.89 -0.74
N VAL A 356 -19.46 9.16 0.03
CA VAL A 356 -18.18 8.44 -0.08
C VAL A 356 -18.38 6.93 0.08
N TRP A 357 -19.21 6.55 1.04
CA TRP A 357 -19.46 5.15 1.40
C TRP A 357 -20.49 4.51 0.47
N TYR A 358 -21.54 5.24 0.06
CA TYR A 358 -22.49 4.75 -0.95
C TYR A 358 -21.78 4.51 -2.29
N ALA A 359 -20.99 5.47 -2.76
CA ALA A 359 -20.18 5.34 -3.96
C ALA A 359 -19.18 4.18 -3.83
N GLY A 360 -18.56 4.04 -2.66
CA GLY A 360 -17.67 2.92 -2.35
C GLY A 360 -18.36 1.56 -2.50
N GLY A 361 -19.57 1.41 -1.95
CA GLY A 361 -20.39 0.21 -2.11
C GLY A 361 -20.74 -0.08 -3.57
N ILE A 362 -21.12 0.94 -4.33
CA ILE A 362 -21.43 0.82 -5.76
C ILE A 362 -20.17 0.42 -6.56
N ILE A 363 -19.04 1.10 -6.34
CA ILE A 363 -17.77 0.81 -7.04
C ILE A 363 -17.30 -0.61 -6.76
N CYS A 364 -17.34 -1.08 -5.52
CA CYS A 364 -16.98 -2.45 -5.17
C CYS A 364 -17.95 -3.47 -5.80
N THR A 365 -19.25 -3.15 -5.90
CA THR A 365 -20.23 -4.00 -6.59
C THR A 365 -19.92 -4.09 -8.08
N VAL A 366 -19.62 -2.98 -8.74
CA VAL A 366 -19.19 -2.95 -10.15
C VAL A 366 -17.93 -3.77 -10.35
N SER A 367 -16.96 -3.63 -9.45
CA SER A 367 -15.73 -4.41 -9.47
C SER A 367 -16.01 -5.91 -9.29
N ALA A 368 -16.88 -6.29 -8.36
CA ALA A 368 -17.31 -7.67 -8.14
C ALA A 368 -17.91 -8.28 -9.42
N LEU A 369 -18.89 -7.60 -10.02
CA LEU A 369 -19.50 -8.04 -11.28
C LEU A 369 -18.48 -8.14 -12.40
N GLY A 370 -17.53 -7.21 -12.48
CA GLY A 370 -16.42 -7.25 -13.42
C GLY A 370 -15.57 -8.52 -13.27
N TYR A 371 -15.20 -8.90 -12.05
CA TYR A 371 -14.48 -10.17 -11.80
C TYR A 371 -15.31 -11.40 -12.18
N LEU A 372 -16.62 -11.38 -11.94
CA LEU A 372 -17.50 -12.46 -12.35
C LEU A 372 -17.53 -12.62 -13.88
N LEU A 373 -17.61 -11.52 -14.62
CA LEU A 373 -17.55 -11.51 -16.09
C LEU A 373 -16.20 -12.01 -16.62
N MET A 374 -15.10 -11.71 -15.91
CA MET A 374 -13.76 -12.16 -16.25
C MET A 374 -13.54 -13.67 -16.01
N GLN A 375 -14.47 -14.40 -15.40
CA GLN A 375 -14.30 -15.82 -15.07
C GLN A 375 -14.08 -16.71 -16.30
N LYS A 376 -14.84 -16.51 -17.38
CA LYS A 376 -14.71 -17.29 -18.63
C LYS A 376 -13.39 -17.01 -19.34
N PRO A 377 -13.01 -15.75 -19.57
CA PRO A 377 -11.69 -15.40 -20.12
C PRO A 377 -10.53 -15.92 -19.29
N ALA A 378 -10.61 -15.85 -17.94
CA ALA A 378 -9.59 -16.35 -17.02
C ALA A 378 -9.33 -17.85 -17.24
N LYS A 379 -10.38 -18.67 -17.30
CA LYS A 379 -10.23 -20.11 -17.54
C LYS A 379 -9.50 -20.39 -18.84
N LYS A 380 -9.87 -19.72 -19.92
CA LYS A 380 -9.24 -19.89 -21.25
C LYS A 380 -7.75 -19.51 -21.22
N LYS A 381 -7.42 -18.39 -20.58
CA LYS A 381 -6.03 -17.87 -20.54
C LYS A 381 -5.13 -18.71 -19.62
N LEU A 382 -5.60 -19.13 -18.45
CA LEU A 382 -4.83 -19.97 -17.52
C LEU A 382 -4.55 -21.35 -18.12
N VAL A 383 -5.51 -21.96 -18.83
CA VAL A 383 -5.29 -23.23 -19.52
C VAL A 383 -4.25 -23.08 -20.63
N SER A 384 -4.29 -21.99 -21.42
CA SER A 384 -3.31 -21.75 -22.48
C SER A 384 -1.89 -21.54 -21.95
N LEU A 385 -1.75 -20.90 -20.79
CA LEU A 385 -0.43 -20.71 -20.15
C LEU A 385 0.14 -22.02 -19.61
N ALA A 386 -0.69 -22.86 -18.97
CA ALA A 386 -0.26 -24.18 -18.50
C ALA A 386 0.23 -25.09 -19.66
N GLN A 387 -0.48 -25.07 -20.80
CA GLN A 387 -0.09 -25.84 -22.00
C GLN A 387 1.23 -25.35 -22.62
N LEU A 388 1.52 -24.03 -22.54
CA LEU A 388 2.78 -23.46 -23.02
C LEU A 388 3.98 -23.81 -22.12
N ASP A 389 3.75 -23.99 -20.83
CA ASP A 389 4.79 -24.41 -19.89
C ASP A 389 5.10 -25.92 -20.04
N GLU A 390 4.08 -26.77 -20.25
CA GLU A 390 4.26 -28.21 -20.53
C GLU A 390 5.00 -28.49 -21.87
N GLN A 391 4.93 -27.58 -22.84
CA GLN A 391 5.66 -27.72 -24.11
C GLN A 391 7.13 -27.28 -24.04
N LYS A 392 7.57 -26.68 -22.94
CA LYS A 392 8.93 -26.18 -22.74
C LYS A 392 9.78 -27.09 -21.82
N GLU A 393 9.16 -28.06 -21.15
CA GLU A 393 9.81 -29.17 -20.44
C GLU A 393 10.05 -30.35 -21.40
#